data_f6e98dad72a49f2151006b74692aedc7
#
_entry.id   f6e98dad72a49f2151006b74692aedc7
#
_cell.length_a   1.000
_cell.length_b   1.000
_cell.length_c   1.000
_cell.angle_alpha   90.00
_cell.angle_beta   90.00
_cell.angle_gamma   90.00
#
_symmetry.space_group_name_H-M   'P 1'
#
loop_
_entity.id
_entity.type
_entity.pdbx_description
1 polymer ?
#
loop_
_entity_poly.entity_id
_entity_poly.type
_entity_poly.pdbx_seq_one_letter_code
_entity_poly.pdbx_strand_id
1 'polypeptide(L)'
;MMSSRRSADARHWAAINEASFVGGMRLLFWICRVFGRWPFRVVLYPVLLWYVATQGRARRASSGYLARAGAPHGVPGVVRHFGAFAEAILDKMLLWGGLFDFSTVSLHGAAPLMEMIEQRRGALLVCAHLGNLDLCRALSLRTPGLKVTVLVHTRHAQAFNAMLASLDPRSQLDLMQVTEMTPAMAMALSARIERGEFIVIAGDRVPVSANPRVAWAPFFGQPAAFPVGPYVMASVLGCPLYTMFAVRQGARHALHFERLRERVLLPRARREAALAELAGDYAARLERHARQAPLEWFNFYDFWQNPGSERPDAH
;
A
#
# COMPACT_ATOMS: atom_id res chain seq x y z
N MET A 1 -9.35 27.45 32.47
CA MET A 1 -10.55 26.62 32.25
C MET A 1 -11.05 26.58 30.79
N MET A 2 -10.66 27.48 29.90
CA MET A 2 -11.11 27.50 28.47
C MET A 2 -10.37 26.53 27.56
N SER A 3 -9.14 26.08 27.87
CA SER A 3 -8.34 25.18 27.02
C SER A 3 -8.85 23.72 27.02
N SER A 4 -9.40 23.22 28.15
CA SER A 4 -9.87 21.84 28.27
C SER A 4 -11.19 21.57 27.53
N ARG A 5 -12.05 22.58 27.38
CA ARG A 5 -13.31 22.45 26.64
C ARG A 5 -13.08 22.33 25.12
N ARG A 6 -12.16 23.11 24.55
CA ARG A 6 -11.83 23.03 23.12
C ARG A 6 -11.24 21.67 22.70
N SER A 7 -10.44 21.04 23.57
CA SER A 7 -9.87 19.71 23.29
C SER A 7 -10.89 18.57 23.46
N ALA A 8 -11.92 18.76 24.30
CA ALA A 8 -13.02 17.81 24.44
C ALA A 8 -14.00 17.90 23.26
N ASP A 9 -14.33 19.13 22.81
CA ASP A 9 -15.17 19.36 21.65
C ASP A 9 -14.53 18.84 20.35
N ALA A 10 -13.24 19.09 20.14
CA ALA A 10 -12.53 18.59 18.96
C ALA A 10 -12.49 17.05 18.92
N ARG A 11 -12.32 16.38 20.07
CA ARG A 11 -12.40 14.91 20.16
C ARG A 11 -13.83 14.39 19.95
N HIS A 12 -14.82 15.11 20.41
CA HIS A 12 -16.23 14.75 20.20
C HIS A 12 -16.64 14.87 18.74
N TRP A 13 -16.21 15.93 18.03
CA TRP A 13 -16.45 16.11 16.60
C TRP A 13 -15.72 15.06 15.75
N ALA A 14 -14.49 14.70 16.10
CA ALA A 14 -13.74 13.64 15.42
C ALA A 14 -14.45 12.28 15.57
N ALA A 15 -14.93 11.95 16.77
CA ALA A 15 -15.65 10.71 17.03
C ALA A 15 -17.03 10.66 16.32
N ILE A 16 -17.74 11.78 16.18
CA ILE A 16 -19.00 11.86 15.43
C ILE A 16 -18.74 11.68 13.93
N ASN A 17 -17.70 12.30 13.39
CA ASN A 17 -17.33 12.13 11.99
C ASN A 17 -16.89 10.68 11.68
N GLU A 18 -16.14 10.05 12.58
CA GLU A 18 -15.74 8.65 12.43
C GLU A 18 -16.94 7.69 12.50
N ALA A 19 -17.86 7.88 13.46
CA ALA A 19 -19.06 7.05 13.58
C ALA A 19 -19.98 7.18 12.37
N SER A 20 -20.17 8.40 11.85
CA SER A 20 -20.98 8.67 10.66
C SER A 20 -20.33 8.07 9.40
N PHE A 21 -19.00 8.13 9.29
CA PHE A 21 -18.24 7.52 8.21
C PHE A 21 -18.39 5.98 8.23
N VAL A 22 -18.20 5.35 9.38
CA VAL A 22 -18.34 3.88 9.54
C VAL A 22 -19.78 3.44 9.25
N GLY A 23 -20.78 4.19 9.72
CA GLY A 23 -22.20 3.91 9.44
C GLY A 23 -22.53 4.01 7.95
N GLY A 24 -22.05 5.06 7.29
CA GLY A 24 -22.20 5.25 5.83
C GLY A 24 -21.53 4.13 5.03
N MET A 25 -20.35 3.70 5.44
CA MET A 25 -19.62 2.60 4.78
C MET A 25 -20.32 1.25 4.97
N ARG A 26 -20.89 0.96 6.14
CA ARG A 26 -21.68 -0.26 6.38
C ARG A 26 -22.96 -0.29 5.53
N LEU A 27 -23.66 0.84 5.46
CA LEU A 27 -24.82 0.97 4.58
C LEU A 27 -24.45 0.75 3.13
N LEU A 28 -23.35 1.35 2.67
CA LEU A 28 -22.84 1.19 1.32
C LEU A 28 -22.47 -0.27 1.04
N PHE A 29 -21.82 -0.94 1.98
CA PHE A 29 -21.51 -2.37 1.86
C PHE A 29 -22.78 -3.21 1.71
N TRP A 30 -23.80 -2.96 2.52
CA TRP A 30 -25.09 -3.66 2.42
C TRP A 30 -25.76 -3.40 1.08
N ILE A 31 -25.78 -2.15 0.60
CA ILE A 31 -26.30 -1.80 -0.73
C ILE A 31 -25.55 -2.54 -1.83
N CYS A 32 -24.20 -2.57 -1.76
CA CYS A 32 -23.40 -3.30 -2.74
C CYS A 32 -23.62 -4.82 -2.70
N ARG A 33 -23.94 -5.37 -1.53
CA ARG A 33 -24.28 -6.78 -1.37
C ARG A 33 -25.60 -7.15 -2.09
N VAL A 34 -26.58 -6.25 -2.09
CA VAL A 34 -27.92 -6.50 -2.65
C VAL A 34 -27.98 -6.13 -4.13
N PHE A 35 -27.43 -4.97 -4.49
CA PHE A 35 -27.58 -4.36 -5.83
C PHE A 35 -26.29 -4.35 -6.65
N GLY A 36 -25.21 -4.96 -6.15
CA GLY A 36 -23.91 -4.92 -6.80
C GLY A 36 -23.21 -3.56 -6.68
N ARG A 37 -22.25 -3.32 -7.58
CA ARG A 37 -21.38 -2.12 -7.53
C ARG A 37 -22.00 -0.84 -8.12
N TRP A 38 -23.14 -0.97 -8.82
CA TRP A 38 -23.72 0.16 -9.53
C TRP A 38 -24.14 1.32 -8.62
N PRO A 39 -24.85 1.09 -7.49
CA PRO A 39 -25.26 2.19 -6.61
C PRO A 39 -24.06 2.93 -5.99
N PHE A 40 -22.98 2.21 -5.67
CA PHE A 40 -21.74 2.82 -5.23
C PHE A 40 -21.20 3.83 -6.24
N ARG A 41 -21.16 3.46 -7.53
CA ARG A 41 -20.67 4.34 -8.58
C ARG A 41 -21.52 5.59 -8.76
N VAL A 42 -22.83 5.47 -8.64
CA VAL A 42 -23.74 6.63 -8.72
C VAL A 42 -23.45 7.67 -7.64
N VAL A 43 -23.16 7.24 -6.42
CA VAL A 43 -22.80 8.15 -5.31
C VAL A 43 -21.35 8.61 -5.44
N LEU A 44 -20.46 7.75 -5.88
CA LEU A 44 -19.03 8.01 -5.94
C LEU A 44 -18.68 9.18 -6.88
N TYR A 45 -19.22 9.19 -8.10
CA TYR A 45 -18.79 10.19 -9.09
C TYR A 45 -19.07 11.65 -8.70
N PRO A 46 -20.24 12.01 -8.17
CA PRO A 46 -20.46 13.37 -7.63
C PRO A 46 -19.45 13.75 -6.53
N VAL A 47 -19.16 12.82 -5.61
CA VAL A 47 -18.19 13.04 -4.53
C VAL A 47 -16.78 13.22 -5.09
N LEU A 48 -16.38 12.41 -6.08
CA LEU A 48 -15.08 12.53 -6.74
C LEU A 48 -14.92 13.87 -7.49
N LEU A 49 -15.96 14.31 -8.19
CA LEU A 49 -15.93 15.59 -8.90
C LEU A 49 -15.74 16.75 -7.93
N TRP A 50 -16.47 16.73 -6.81
CA TRP A 50 -16.29 17.72 -5.74
C TRP A 50 -14.88 17.66 -5.14
N TYR A 51 -14.36 16.45 -4.85
CA TYR A 51 -13.02 16.27 -4.30
C TYR A 51 -11.94 16.76 -5.28
N VAL A 52 -12.02 16.39 -6.55
CA VAL A 52 -11.09 16.85 -7.60
C VAL A 52 -11.15 18.37 -7.78
N ALA A 53 -12.32 18.98 -7.63
CA ALA A 53 -12.47 20.44 -7.69
C ALA A 53 -11.78 21.14 -6.50
N THR A 54 -11.91 20.59 -5.29
CA THR A 54 -11.43 21.22 -4.04
C THR A 54 -9.98 20.88 -3.72
N GLN A 55 -9.48 19.67 -4.04
CA GLN A 55 -8.15 19.18 -3.66
C GLN A 55 -7.10 19.45 -4.74
N GLY A 56 -6.73 20.72 -4.89
CA GLY A 56 -5.80 21.16 -5.95
C GLY A 56 -4.40 20.52 -5.90
N ARG A 57 -3.84 20.24 -4.71
CA ARG A 57 -2.52 19.59 -4.55
C ARG A 57 -2.58 18.15 -5.08
N ALA A 58 -3.52 17.33 -4.60
CA ALA A 58 -3.70 15.94 -5.01
C ALA A 58 -4.02 15.82 -6.51
N ARG A 59 -4.84 16.76 -7.06
CA ARG A 59 -5.12 16.82 -8.49
C ARG A 59 -3.85 17.06 -9.32
N ARG A 60 -2.99 18.00 -8.92
CA ARG A 60 -1.73 18.28 -9.62
C ARG A 60 -0.77 17.09 -9.56
N ALA A 61 -0.63 16.46 -8.40
CA ALA A 61 0.20 15.28 -8.23
C ALA A 61 -0.27 14.12 -9.11
N SER A 62 -1.57 13.81 -9.09
CA SER A 62 -2.18 12.79 -9.95
C SER A 62 -1.96 13.09 -11.44
N SER A 63 -2.24 14.34 -11.89
CA SER A 63 -2.02 14.75 -13.28
C SER A 63 -0.55 14.63 -13.69
N GLY A 64 0.37 15.09 -12.84
CA GLY A 64 1.81 15.01 -13.09
C GLY A 64 2.31 13.57 -13.20
N TYR A 65 1.83 12.67 -12.35
CA TYR A 65 2.13 11.25 -12.45
C TYR A 65 1.58 10.63 -13.74
N LEU A 66 0.28 10.83 -14.04
CA LEU A 66 -0.36 10.28 -15.24
C LEU A 66 0.33 10.74 -16.52
N ALA A 67 0.76 12.00 -16.59
CA ALA A 67 1.53 12.53 -17.71
C ALA A 67 2.86 11.75 -17.91
N ARG A 68 3.61 11.50 -16.82
CA ARG A 68 4.85 10.72 -16.86
C ARG A 68 4.61 9.26 -17.24
N ALA A 69 3.49 8.70 -16.81
CA ALA A 69 3.10 7.34 -17.17
C ALA A 69 2.60 7.20 -18.61
N GLY A 70 2.48 8.32 -19.35
CA GLY A 70 1.93 8.33 -20.72
C GLY A 70 0.43 8.07 -20.80
N ALA A 71 -0.29 8.35 -19.70
CA ALA A 71 -1.73 8.16 -19.60
C ALA A 71 -2.50 9.48 -19.74
N PRO A 72 -3.81 9.46 -20.06
CA PRO A 72 -4.64 10.65 -20.02
C PRO A 72 -4.56 11.35 -18.65
N HIS A 73 -4.08 12.60 -18.63
CA HIS A 73 -3.71 13.32 -17.40
C HIS A 73 -4.49 14.63 -17.15
N GLY A 74 -5.40 15.01 -18.04
CA GLY A 74 -6.33 16.11 -17.79
C GLY A 74 -7.38 15.74 -16.73
N VAL A 75 -8.36 16.65 -16.50
CA VAL A 75 -9.43 16.43 -15.51
C VAL A 75 -10.08 15.03 -15.62
N PRO A 76 -10.44 14.53 -16.82
CA PRO A 76 -11.03 13.22 -16.97
C PRO A 76 -10.09 12.08 -16.52
N GLY A 77 -8.79 12.18 -16.81
CA GLY A 77 -7.77 11.21 -16.36
C GLY A 77 -7.65 11.20 -14.85
N VAL A 78 -7.58 12.37 -14.22
CA VAL A 78 -7.52 12.52 -12.77
C VAL A 78 -8.77 11.95 -12.10
N VAL A 79 -9.96 12.26 -12.59
CA VAL A 79 -11.23 11.68 -12.06
C VAL A 79 -11.22 10.16 -12.16
N ARG A 80 -10.74 9.59 -13.26
CA ARG A 80 -10.60 8.13 -13.41
C ARG A 80 -9.57 7.53 -12.43
N HIS A 81 -8.46 8.24 -12.17
CA HIS A 81 -7.45 7.78 -11.22
C HIS A 81 -7.99 7.76 -9.79
N PHE A 82 -8.67 8.83 -9.34
CA PHE A 82 -9.36 8.83 -8.04
C PHE A 82 -10.50 7.80 -8.00
N GLY A 83 -11.19 7.59 -9.12
CA GLY A 83 -12.21 6.55 -9.25
C GLY A 83 -11.65 5.15 -9.06
N ALA A 84 -10.49 4.85 -9.66
CA ALA A 84 -9.79 3.58 -9.48
C ALA A 84 -9.39 3.34 -8.01
N PHE A 85 -8.90 4.39 -7.33
CA PHE A 85 -8.62 4.32 -5.89
C PHE A 85 -9.86 3.99 -5.05
N ALA A 86 -10.98 4.67 -5.31
CA ALA A 86 -12.22 4.42 -4.58
C ALA A 86 -12.80 3.02 -4.87
N GLU A 87 -12.68 2.54 -6.11
CA GLU A 87 -13.03 1.16 -6.47
C GLU A 87 -12.11 0.14 -5.73
N ALA A 88 -10.82 0.44 -5.58
CA ALA A 88 -9.91 -0.42 -4.82
C ALA A 88 -10.27 -0.47 -3.32
N ILE A 89 -10.73 0.64 -2.73
CA ILE A 89 -11.27 0.67 -1.37
C ILE A 89 -12.53 -0.19 -1.27
N LEU A 90 -13.44 -0.10 -2.24
CA LEU A 90 -14.62 -0.96 -2.29
C LEU A 90 -14.22 -2.44 -2.43
N ASP A 91 -13.27 -2.76 -3.31
CA ASP A 91 -12.75 -4.13 -3.47
C ASP A 91 -12.21 -4.68 -2.15
N LYS A 92 -11.51 -3.85 -1.38
CA LYS A 92 -11.03 -4.22 -0.05
C LYS A 92 -12.16 -4.53 0.92
N MET A 93 -13.24 -3.75 0.89
CA MET A 93 -14.43 -4.00 1.72
C MET A 93 -15.14 -5.30 1.30
N LEU A 94 -15.32 -5.53 0.00
CA LEU A 94 -15.96 -6.74 -0.52
C LEU A 94 -15.11 -7.98 -0.23
N LEU A 95 -13.79 -7.85 -0.28
CA LEU A 95 -12.84 -8.91 0.04
C LEU A 95 -13.01 -9.39 1.48
N TRP A 96 -12.96 -8.48 2.44
CA TRP A 96 -13.11 -8.80 3.86
C TRP A 96 -14.57 -9.08 4.25
N GLY A 97 -15.53 -8.60 3.48
CA GLY A 97 -16.95 -8.93 3.63
C GLY A 97 -17.37 -10.27 3.01
N GLY A 98 -16.43 -11.03 2.43
CA GLY A 98 -16.70 -12.34 1.86
C GLY A 98 -17.46 -12.32 0.52
N LEU A 99 -17.53 -11.16 -0.14
CA LEU A 99 -18.24 -10.97 -1.41
C LEU A 99 -17.29 -10.87 -2.61
N PHE A 100 -15.99 -11.06 -2.39
CA PHE A 100 -14.99 -10.99 -3.45
C PHE A 100 -14.84 -12.33 -4.16
N ASP A 101 -14.88 -12.29 -5.50
CA ASP A 101 -14.69 -13.49 -6.34
C ASP A 101 -13.19 -13.72 -6.61
N PHE A 102 -12.62 -14.69 -5.90
CA PHE A 102 -11.22 -15.08 -6.06
C PHE A 102 -10.90 -15.80 -7.38
N SER A 103 -11.93 -16.28 -8.13
CA SER A 103 -11.71 -16.86 -9.45
C SER A 103 -11.19 -15.84 -10.47
N THR A 104 -11.36 -14.54 -10.16
CA THR A 104 -10.86 -13.42 -10.97
C THR A 104 -9.40 -13.09 -10.71
N VAL A 105 -8.74 -13.78 -9.76
CA VAL A 105 -7.35 -13.50 -9.36
C VAL A 105 -6.40 -14.46 -10.05
N SER A 106 -5.40 -13.92 -10.73
CA SER A 106 -4.28 -14.68 -11.29
C SER A 106 -2.98 -14.41 -10.51
N LEU A 107 -2.14 -15.44 -10.37
CA LEU A 107 -0.84 -15.36 -9.71
C LEU A 107 0.26 -15.53 -10.75
N HIS A 108 1.18 -14.58 -10.83
CA HIS A 108 2.32 -14.60 -11.73
C HIS A 108 3.62 -14.63 -10.94
N GLY A 109 4.53 -15.57 -11.28
CA GLY A 109 5.79 -15.74 -10.57
C GLY A 109 5.67 -16.31 -9.17
N ALA A 110 4.55 -16.96 -8.82
CA ALA A 110 4.30 -17.50 -7.48
C ALA A 110 5.00 -18.85 -7.24
N ALA A 111 5.40 -19.60 -8.28
CA ALA A 111 5.97 -20.95 -8.12
C ALA A 111 7.16 -21.01 -7.13
N PRO A 112 8.17 -20.13 -7.19
CA PRO A 112 9.27 -20.16 -6.21
C PRO A 112 8.79 -19.87 -4.77
N LEU A 113 7.74 -19.06 -4.60
CA LEU A 113 7.18 -18.79 -3.28
C LEU A 113 6.41 -20.00 -2.72
N MET A 114 5.73 -20.75 -3.59
CA MET A 114 5.04 -21.99 -3.20
C MET A 114 6.06 -23.04 -2.73
N GLU A 115 7.17 -23.21 -3.45
CA GLU A 115 8.28 -24.07 -3.01
C GLU A 115 8.85 -23.64 -1.65
N MET A 116 8.98 -22.32 -1.42
CA MET A 116 9.45 -21.79 -0.14
C MET A 116 8.46 -22.10 1.00
N ILE A 117 7.14 -22.02 0.73
CA ILE A 117 6.11 -22.39 1.70
C ILE A 117 6.25 -23.88 2.09
N GLU A 118 6.41 -24.77 1.11
CA GLU A 118 6.61 -26.19 1.32
C GLU A 118 7.88 -26.48 2.14
N GLN A 119 8.96 -25.77 1.84
CA GLN A 119 10.24 -25.85 2.54
C GLN A 119 10.27 -25.11 3.88
N ARG A 120 9.19 -24.46 4.29
CA ARG A 120 9.11 -23.59 5.48
C ARG A 120 10.18 -22.50 5.50
N ARG A 121 10.45 -21.91 4.36
CA ARG A 121 11.39 -20.78 4.19
C ARG A 121 10.60 -19.49 4.04
N GLY A 122 10.94 -18.49 4.85
CA GLY A 122 10.33 -17.15 4.77
C GLY A 122 11.05 -16.23 3.79
N ALA A 123 10.38 -15.14 3.41
CA ALA A 123 10.92 -14.08 2.56
C ALA A 123 10.38 -12.71 2.94
N LEU A 124 11.08 -11.66 2.52
CA LEU A 124 10.59 -10.28 2.55
C LEU A 124 10.02 -9.91 1.19
N LEU A 125 8.77 -9.45 1.17
CA LEU A 125 8.08 -8.95 -0.01
C LEU A 125 7.99 -7.42 0.05
N VAL A 126 8.59 -6.73 -0.91
CA VAL A 126 8.44 -5.27 -1.04
C VAL A 126 7.32 -4.98 -2.00
N CYS A 127 6.27 -4.34 -1.50
CA CYS A 127 5.10 -3.96 -2.28
C CYS A 127 5.07 -2.45 -2.57
N ALA A 128 4.08 -2.00 -3.33
CA ALA A 128 3.77 -0.59 -3.58
C ALA A 128 2.27 -0.34 -3.38
N HIS A 129 1.88 0.93 -3.26
CA HIS A 129 0.47 1.32 -3.27
C HIS A 129 -0.11 1.21 -4.70
N LEU A 130 0.12 0.07 -5.33
CA LEU A 130 -0.33 -0.31 -6.66
C LEU A 130 -1.40 -1.39 -6.53
N GLY A 131 -2.66 -1.02 -6.82
CA GLY A 131 -3.81 -1.89 -6.70
C GLY A 131 -4.18 -2.28 -5.26
N ASN A 132 -4.80 -3.45 -5.10
CA ASN A 132 -5.32 -3.93 -3.82
C ASN A 132 -4.38 -4.94 -3.14
N LEU A 133 -3.52 -4.45 -2.25
CA LEU A 133 -2.56 -5.28 -1.51
C LEU A 133 -3.22 -6.25 -0.51
N ASP A 134 -4.45 -5.99 -0.06
CA ASP A 134 -5.16 -6.90 0.84
C ASP A 134 -5.49 -8.26 0.19
N LEU A 135 -5.44 -8.33 -1.15
CA LEU A 135 -5.57 -9.62 -1.86
C LEU A 135 -4.51 -10.64 -1.41
N CYS A 136 -3.26 -10.20 -1.21
CA CYS A 136 -2.20 -11.11 -0.72
C CYS A 136 -2.53 -11.65 0.67
N ARG A 137 -3.01 -10.80 1.57
CA ARG A 137 -3.41 -11.21 2.92
C ARG A 137 -4.62 -12.15 2.90
N ALA A 138 -5.63 -11.84 2.11
CA ALA A 138 -6.82 -12.70 2.01
C ALA A 138 -6.50 -14.05 1.37
N LEU A 139 -5.57 -14.09 0.40
CA LEU A 139 -5.08 -15.34 -0.17
C LEU A 139 -4.27 -16.14 0.84
N SER A 140 -3.49 -15.50 1.72
CA SER A 140 -2.75 -16.22 2.76
C SER A 140 -3.67 -16.98 3.71
N LEU A 141 -4.86 -16.45 4.01
CA LEU A 141 -5.86 -17.14 4.82
C LEU A 141 -6.48 -18.36 4.14
N ARG A 142 -6.31 -18.49 2.82
CA ARG A 142 -6.83 -19.60 2.01
C ARG A 142 -5.74 -20.60 1.59
N THR A 143 -4.46 -20.26 1.79
CA THR A 143 -3.33 -21.09 1.40
C THR A 143 -2.75 -21.77 2.65
N PRO A 144 -2.91 -23.09 2.79
CA PRO A 144 -2.35 -23.82 3.92
C PRO A 144 -0.83 -23.58 4.06
N GLY A 145 -0.36 -23.34 5.27
CA GLY A 145 1.05 -23.11 5.57
C GLY A 145 1.56 -21.68 5.27
N LEU A 146 0.83 -20.87 4.52
CA LEU A 146 1.23 -19.49 4.24
C LEU A 146 0.82 -18.56 5.39
N LYS A 147 1.80 -17.94 6.05
CA LYS A 147 1.61 -16.87 7.02
C LYS A 147 2.24 -15.59 6.49
N VAL A 148 1.49 -14.51 6.50
CA VAL A 148 1.93 -13.20 6.00
C VAL A 148 1.80 -12.15 7.08
N THR A 149 2.89 -11.47 7.42
CA THR A 149 2.90 -10.31 8.33
C THR A 149 3.08 -9.04 7.51
N VAL A 150 2.15 -8.10 7.61
CA VAL A 150 2.24 -6.81 6.92
C VAL A 150 2.73 -5.73 7.86
N LEU A 151 3.83 -5.08 7.49
CA LEU A 151 4.39 -3.96 8.24
C LEU A 151 3.72 -2.66 7.77
N VAL A 152 3.11 -1.95 8.72
CA VAL A 152 2.38 -0.72 8.44
C VAL A 152 2.91 0.45 9.26
N HIS A 153 3.03 1.63 8.62
CA HIS A 153 3.48 2.87 9.27
C HIS A 153 2.32 3.77 9.74
N THR A 154 1.06 3.31 9.65
CA THR A 154 -0.10 4.19 9.72
C THR A 154 -0.68 4.34 11.12
N ARG A 155 -0.73 5.62 11.57
CA ARG A 155 -1.71 6.11 12.55
C ARG A 155 -3.04 6.55 11.88
N HIS A 156 -3.09 6.62 10.54
CA HIS A 156 -4.13 7.36 9.78
C HIS A 156 -5.19 6.48 9.09
N ALA A 157 -5.55 5.33 9.54
CA ALA A 157 -6.65 4.57 8.98
C ALA A 157 -7.45 3.82 10.04
N GLN A 158 -7.48 4.35 11.26
CA GLN A 158 -8.07 3.65 12.40
C GLN A 158 -9.56 3.36 12.20
N ALA A 159 -10.35 4.35 11.76
CA ALA A 159 -11.79 4.18 11.50
C ALA A 159 -12.05 3.15 10.38
N PHE A 160 -11.27 3.21 9.28
CA PHE A 160 -11.40 2.26 8.19
C PHE A 160 -10.98 0.85 8.61
N ASN A 161 -9.88 0.71 9.35
CA ASN A 161 -9.44 -0.58 9.87
C ASN A 161 -10.43 -1.15 10.90
N ALA A 162 -11.02 -0.33 11.76
CA ALA A 162 -12.09 -0.73 12.67
C ALA A 162 -13.33 -1.23 11.93
N MET A 163 -13.69 -0.57 10.83
CA MET A 163 -14.77 -1.03 9.96
C MET A 163 -14.44 -2.39 9.33
N LEU A 164 -13.24 -2.57 8.77
CA LEU A 164 -12.81 -3.86 8.21
C LEU A 164 -12.83 -4.96 9.29
N ALA A 165 -12.38 -4.67 10.51
CA ALA A 165 -12.44 -5.58 11.64
C ALA A 165 -13.87 -5.98 12.00
N SER A 166 -14.85 -5.09 11.79
CA SER A 166 -16.26 -5.40 11.98
C SER A 166 -16.85 -6.30 10.89
N LEU A 167 -16.26 -6.33 9.70
CA LEU A 167 -16.63 -7.26 8.62
C LEU A 167 -15.99 -8.63 8.84
N ASP A 168 -14.70 -8.64 9.12
CA ASP A 168 -13.94 -9.84 9.46
C ASP A 168 -12.78 -9.48 10.41
N PRO A 169 -12.81 -9.96 11.67
CA PRO A 169 -11.73 -9.72 12.64
C PRO A 169 -10.35 -10.15 12.11
N ARG A 170 -10.28 -11.14 11.22
CA ARG A 170 -9.03 -11.59 10.59
C ARG A 170 -8.39 -10.51 9.71
N SER A 171 -9.14 -9.48 9.33
CA SER A 171 -8.59 -8.30 8.63
C SER A 171 -7.56 -7.53 9.45
N GLN A 172 -7.46 -7.75 10.76
CA GLN A 172 -6.47 -7.12 11.65
C GLN A 172 -5.35 -8.08 12.07
N LEU A 173 -5.50 -9.38 11.78
CA LEU A 173 -4.45 -10.34 12.06
C LEU A 173 -3.22 -10.03 11.20
N ASP A 174 -2.04 -10.26 11.78
CA ASP A 174 -0.75 -10.14 11.11
C ASP A 174 -0.39 -8.73 10.61
N LEU A 175 -1.09 -7.69 11.08
CA LEU A 175 -0.64 -6.31 10.95
C LEU A 175 0.32 -5.96 12.09
N MET A 176 1.54 -5.55 11.75
CA MET A 176 2.53 -5.06 12.70
C MET A 176 2.83 -3.60 12.43
N GLN A 177 2.61 -2.73 13.43
CA GLN A 177 3.00 -1.33 13.31
C GLN A 177 4.50 -1.18 13.46
N VAL A 178 5.13 -0.49 12.51
CA VAL A 178 6.55 -0.19 12.52
C VAL A 178 6.71 1.32 12.52
N THR A 179 7.13 1.88 13.64
CA THR A 179 7.56 3.29 13.73
C THR A 179 9.06 3.42 13.53
N GLU A 180 9.82 2.50 14.14
CA GLU A 180 11.28 2.43 14.04
C GLU A 180 11.73 0.95 14.10
N MET A 181 12.82 0.64 13.40
CA MET A 181 13.44 -0.68 13.45
C MET A 181 14.31 -0.79 14.71
N THR A 182 13.72 -1.34 15.77
CA THR A 182 14.46 -1.65 17.00
C THR A 182 15.11 -3.04 16.92
N PRO A 183 16.17 -3.33 17.71
CA PRO A 183 16.75 -4.67 17.80
C PRO A 183 15.72 -5.74 18.17
N ALA A 184 14.81 -5.45 19.09
CA ALA A 184 13.75 -6.38 19.50
C ALA A 184 12.80 -6.69 18.34
N MET A 185 12.44 -5.71 17.53
CA MET A 185 11.64 -5.91 16.33
C MET A 185 12.39 -6.74 15.29
N ALA A 186 13.68 -6.47 15.05
CA ALA A 186 14.50 -7.25 14.14
C ALA A 186 14.55 -8.74 14.56
N MET A 187 14.73 -9.01 15.85
CA MET A 187 14.69 -10.37 16.39
C MET A 187 13.32 -11.04 16.20
N ALA A 188 12.24 -10.33 16.47
CA ALA A 188 10.88 -10.84 16.28
C ALA A 188 10.58 -11.17 14.80
N LEU A 189 11.04 -10.33 13.87
CA LEU A 189 10.90 -10.56 12.44
C LEU A 189 11.80 -11.71 11.96
N SER A 190 13.04 -11.82 12.47
CA SER A 190 13.93 -12.95 12.17
C SER A 190 13.30 -14.28 12.57
N ALA A 191 12.78 -14.36 13.79
CA ALA A 191 12.07 -15.55 14.26
C ALA A 191 10.84 -15.91 13.40
N ARG A 192 10.15 -14.93 12.81
CA ARG A 192 9.06 -15.17 11.85
C ARG A 192 9.58 -15.74 10.53
N ILE A 193 10.62 -15.15 9.96
CA ILE A 193 11.27 -15.65 8.73
C ILE A 193 11.76 -17.10 8.93
N GLU A 194 12.39 -17.41 10.06
CA GLU A 194 12.88 -18.75 10.41
C GLU A 194 11.74 -19.79 10.51
N ARG A 195 10.53 -19.36 10.89
CA ARG A 195 9.33 -20.21 10.88
C ARG A 195 8.68 -20.34 9.49
N GLY A 196 9.25 -19.72 8.44
CA GLY A 196 8.71 -19.74 7.09
C GLY A 196 7.61 -18.71 6.84
N GLU A 197 7.50 -17.67 7.70
CA GLU A 197 6.52 -16.60 7.49
C GLU A 197 7.03 -15.58 6.46
N PHE A 198 6.10 -14.99 5.69
CA PHE A 198 6.40 -13.92 4.73
C PHE A 198 6.13 -12.57 5.37
N ILE A 199 7.06 -11.63 5.20
CA ILE A 199 6.92 -10.26 5.70
C ILE A 199 6.68 -9.35 4.50
N VAL A 200 5.67 -8.49 4.57
CA VAL A 200 5.33 -7.53 3.51
C VAL A 200 5.56 -6.10 4.02
N ILE A 201 6.25 -5.30 3.24
CA ILE A 201 6.50 -3.88 3.52
C ILE A 201 6.35 -3.04 2.26
N ALA A 202 5.78 -1.83 2.38
CA ALA A 202 5.72 -0.89 1.26
C ALA A 202 7.09 -0.27 0.99
N GLY A 203 7.50 -0.20 -0.28
CA GLY A 203 8.77 0.37 -0.74
C GLY A 203 8.63 1.64 -1.55
N ASP A 204 7.42 2.17 -1.73
CA ASP A 204 7.11 3.33 -2.56
C ASP A 204 6.72 4.59 -1.76
N ARG A 205 6.86 4.58 -0.42
CA ARG A 205 6.61 5.78 0.39
C ARG A 205 7.74 6.04 1.35
N VAL A 206 8.29 7.23 1.25
CA VAL A 206 9.29 7.71 2.20
C VAL A 206 8.58 8.09 3.50
N PRO A 207 9.03 7.59 4.67
CA PRO A 207 8.47 7.96 5.95
C PRO A 207 8.59 9.47 6.20
N VAL A 208 7.55 10.08 6.77
CA VAL A 208 7.59 11.49 7.18
C VAL A 208 8.50 11.62 8.39
N SER A 209 9.70 12.12 8.19
CA SER A 209 10.69 12.40 9.23
C SER A 209 11.54 13.60 8.83
N ALA A 210 12.20 14.24 9.80
CA ALA A 210 13.06 15.39 9.54
C ALA A 210 14.28 15.04 8.64
N ASN A 211 14.72 13.78 8.65
CA ASN A 211 15.86 13.31 7.84
C ASN A 211 15.60 11.87 7.36
N PRO A 212 14.74 11.68 6.37
CA PRO A 212 14.41 10.35 5.89
C PRO A 212 15.60 9.72 5.15
N ARG A 213 15.88 8.46 5.46
CA ARG A 213 16.93 7.70 4.76
C ARG A 213 16.38 7.17 3.44
N VAL A 214 16.88 7.70 2.34
CA VAL A 214 16.46 7.37 0.98
C VAL A 214 17.62 6.98 0.10
N ALA A 215 17.33 6.22 -0.95
CA ALA A 215 18.18 6.03 -2.12
C ALA A 215 17.50 6.64 -3.34
N TRP A 216 18.27 7.31 -4.18
CA TRP A 216 17.78 7.92 -5.39
C TRP A 216 17.89 6.94 -6.55
N ALA A 217 16.81 6.83 -7.33
CA ALA A 217 16.75 5.99 -8.51
C ALA A 217 15.95 6.66 -9.63
N PRO A 218 16.25 6.36 -10.91
CA PRO A 218 15.40 6.77 -12.03
C PRO A 218 14.00 6.15 -11.90
N PHE A 219 12.97 6.99 -12.07
CA PHE A 219 11.58 6.56 -12.06
C PHE A 219 10.76 7.44 -13.00
N PHE A 220 10.18 6.86 -14.03
CA PHE A 220 9.55 7.58 -15.15
C PHE A 220 10.46 8.67 -15.76
N GLY A 221 11.74 8.32 -15.92
CA GLY A 221 12.74 9.20 -16.54
C GLY A 221 13.26 10.34 -15.66
N GLN A 222 12.88 10.41 -14.39
CA GLN A 222 13.34 11.45 -13.44
C GLN A 222 13.89 10.80 -12.16
N PRO A 223 14.86 11.42 -11.48
CA PRO A 223 15.29 10.97 -10.17
C PRO A 223 14.14 11.02 -9.16
N ALA A 224 13.95 9.93 -8.42
CA ALA A 224 12.97 9.83 -7.36
C ALA A 224 13.58 9.17 -6.12
N ALA A 225 13.08 9.56 -4.93
CA ALA A 225 13.56 9.06 -3.67
C ALA A 225 12.76 7.82 -3.22
N PHE A 226 13.46 6.73 -2.93
CA PHE A 226 12.89 5.50 -2.40
C PHE A 226 13.40 5.22 -0.99
N PRO A 227 12.56 4.72 -0.07
CA PRO A 227 13.00 4.40 1.29
C PRO A 227 13.99 3.24 1.28
N VAL A 228 15.09 3.36 2.04
CA VAL A 228 16.08 2.28 2.15
C VAL A 228 15.69 1.20 3.18
N GLY A 229 14.65 1.45 3.98
CA GLY A 229 14.20 0.58 5.05
C GLY A 229 13.99 -0.88 4.63
N PRO A 230 13.26 -1.18 3.56
CA PRO A 230 13.03 -2.54 3.09
C PRO A 230 14.34 -3.30 2.77
N TYR A 231 15.31 -2.64 2.15
CA TYR A 231 16.59 -3.28 1.77
C TYR A 231 17.50 -3.53 2.96
N VAL A 232 17.53 -2.57 3.89
CA VAL A 232 18.26 -2.74 5.17
C VAL A 232 17.64 -3.89 5.97
N MET A 233 16.32 -3.96 6.02
CA MET A 233 15.60 -5.04 6.69
C MET A 233 15.93 -6.40 6.06
N ALA A 234 15.86 -6.53 4.74
CA ALA A 234 16.20 -7.77 4.04
C ALA A 234 17.65 -8.22 4.32
N SER A 235 18.59 -7.26 4.39
CA SER A 235 19.99 -7.54 4.74
C SER A 235 20.15 -8.03 6.18
N VAL A 236 19.43 -7.45 7.13
CA VAL A 236 19.45 -7.85 8.54
C VAL A 236 18.82 -9.22 8.75
N LEU A 237 17.68 -9.47 8.09
CA LEU A 237 16.96 -10.75 8.20
C LEU A 237 17.64 -11.87 7.40
N GLY A 238 18.57 -11.58 6.50
CA GLY A 238 19.30 -12.57 5.71
C GLY A 238 18.43 -13.43 4.80
N CYS A 239 17.21 -12.98 4.50
CA CYS A 239 16.20 -13.72 3.73
C CYS A 239 16.14 -13.26 2.27
N PRO A 240 15.52 -14.05 1.37
CA PRO A 240 15.22 -13.62 0.02
C PRO A 240 14.32 -12.40 -0.03
N LEU A 241 14.58 -11.53 -1.00
CA LEU A 241 13.84 -10.30 -1.25
C LEU A 241 13.08 -10.42 -2.57
N TYR A 242 11.77 -10.25 -2.50
CA TYR A 242 10.87 -10.24 -3.66
C TYR A 242 10.15 -8.91 -3.78
N THR A 243 9.70 -8.57 -4.97
CA THR A 243 8.68 -7.55 -5.18
C THR A 243 7.31 -8.22 -5.27
N MET A 244 6.26 -7.51 -4.83
CA MET A 244 4.88 -7.94 -4.91
C MET A 244 4.01 -6.77 -5.36
N PHE A 245 3.34 -6.93 -6.50
CA PHE A 245 2.43 -5.92 -7.04
C PHE A 245 1.07 -6.54 -7.33
N ALA A 246 0.01 -5.84 -6.91
CA ALA A 246 -1.37 -6.24 -7.15
C ALA A 246 -1.98 -5.29 -8.20
N VAL A 247 -2.19 -5.74 -9.41
CA VAL A 247 -2.68 -4.92 -10.51
C VAL A 247 -4.08 -5.35 -10.89
N ARG A 248 -5.00 -4.39 -11.04
CA ARG A 248 -6.34 -4.63 -11.57
C ARG A 248 -6.41 -4.27 -13.04
N GLN A 249 -6.95 -5.16 -13.85
CA GLN A 249 -7.22 -4.97 -15.27
C GLN A 249 -8.70 -5.31 -15.53
N GLY A 250 -9.54 -4.28 -15.57
CA GLY A 250 -10.99 -4.45 -15.67
C GLY A 250 -11.58 -5.15 -14.44
N ALA A 251 -12.19 -6.34 -14.65
CA ALA A 251 -12.74 -7.17 -13.57
C ALA A 251 -11.76 -8.18 -12.99
N ARG A 252 -10.58 -8.32 -13.56
CA ARG A 252 -9.56 -9.30 -13.12
C ARG A 252 -8.47 -8.62 -12.28
N HIS A 253 -7.90 -9.39 -11.36
CA HIS A 253 -6.78 -8.98 -10.54
C HIS A 253 -5.60 -9.90 -10.81
N ALA A 254 -4.39 -9.34 -10.90
CA ALA A 254 -3.16 -10.09 -11.07
C ALA A 254 -2.19 -9.74 -9.94
N LEU A 255 -1.70 -10.74 -9.23
CA LEU A 255 -0.60 -10.61 -8.27
C LEU A 255 0.68 -11.06 -8.96
N HIS A 256 1.65 -10.15 -9.02
CA HIS A 256 2.96 -10.39 -9.61
C HIS A 256 4.02 -10.48 -8.53
N PHE A 257 4.76 -11.58 -8.53
CA PHE A 257 5.87 -11.83 -7.62
C PHE A 257 7.16 -11.97 -8.43
N GLU A 258 8.18 -11.19 -8.10
CA GLU A 258 9.46 -11.23 -8.80
C GLU A 258 10.59 -11.21 -7.78
N ARG A 259 11.52 -12.15 -7.89
CA ARG A 259 12.71 -12.16 -7.04
C ARG A 259 13.61 -10.99 -7.36
N LEU A 260 13.87 -10.14 -6.36
CA LEU A 260 14.80 -9.02 -6.47
C LEU A 260 16.23 -9.50 -6.15
N ARG A 261 16.41 -10.22 -5.05
CA ARG A 261 17.69 -10.81 -4.61
C ARG A 261 17.43 -12.09 -3.82
N GLU A 262 18.28 -13.09 -3.95
CA GLU A 262 18.27 -14.26 -3.05
C GLU A 262 18.77 -13.87 -1.67
N ARG A 263 19.76 -12.98 -1.60
CA ARG A 263 20.28 -12.40 -0.37
C ARG A 263 20.70 -10.97 -0.60
N VAL A 264 20.33 -10.08 0.30
CA VAL A 264 20.75 -8.67 0.26
C VAL A 264 22.05 -8.51 1.04
N LEU A 265 23.10 -8.04 0.37
CA LEU A 265 24.39 -7.73 0.98
C LEU A 265 24.61 -6.21 0.91
N LEU A 266 24.94 -5.60 2.04
CA LEU A 266 25.21 -4.16 2.16
C LEU A 266 26.63 -3.92 2.73
N PRO A 267 27.69 -4.17 1.95
CA PRO A 267 29.07 -3.99 2.40
C PRO A 267 29.31 -2.52 2.79
N ARG A 268 30.03 -2.29 3.88
CA ARG A 268 30.25 -0.92 4.40
C ARG A 268 30.83 0.03 3.35
N ALA A 269 31.83 -0.40 2.60
CA ALA A 269 32.52 0.42 1.60
C ALA A 269 31.64 0.79 0.38
N ARG A 270 30.56 0.05 0.10
CA ARG A 270 29.69 0.25 -1.07
C ARG A 270 28.20 0.32 -0.68
N ARG A 271 27.92 0.62 0.59
CA ARG A 271 26.56 0.55 1.12
C ARG A 271 25.57 1.42 0.36
N GLU A 272 25.93 2.66 0.08
CA GLU A 272 25.07 3.62 -0.62
C GLU A 272 24.85 3.19 -2.08
N ALA A 273 25.89 2.76 -2.76
CA ALA A 273 25.78 2.24 -4.14
C ALA A 273 24.89 1.00 -4.20
N ALA A 274 25.03 0.07 -3.26
CA ALA A 274 24.21 -1.13 -3.20
C ALA A 274 22.72 -0.79 -2.90
N LEU A 275 22.46 0.18 -2.06
CA LEU A 275 21.10 0.68 -1.78
C LEU A 275 20.50 1.38 -3.00
N ALA A 276 21.27 2.17 -3.74
CA ALA A 276 20.83 2.82 -4.98
C ALA A 276 20.53 1.79 -6.08
N GLU A 277 21.35 0.75 -6.21
CA GLU A 277 21.12 -0.36 -7.16
C GLU A 277 19.79 -1.09 -6.82
N LEU A 278 19.57 -1.45 -5.56
CA LEU A 278 18.34 -2.11 -5.12
C LEU A 278 17.10 -1.24 -5.33
N ALA A 279 17.21 0.06 -5.03
CA ALA A 279 16.14 1.02 -5.28
C ALA A 279 15.86 1.16 -6.78
N GLY A 280 16.89 1.17 -7.64
CA GLY A 280 16.77 1.20 -9.10
C GLY A 280 16.05 -0.03 -9.63
N ASP A 281 16.45 -1.20 -9.18
CA ASP A 281 15.82 -2.47 -9.56
C ASP A 281 14.34 -2.56 -9.14
N TYR A 282 14.01 -2.07 -7.95
CA TYR A 282 12.63 -1.97 -7.47
C TYR A 282 11.84 -0.94 -8.29
N ALA A 283 12.41 0.26 -8.49
CA ALA A 283 11.76 1.34 -9.25
C ALA A 283 11.44 0.91 -10.67
N ALA A 284 12.37 0.22 -11.37
CA ALA A 284 12.16 -0.29 -12.73
C ALA A 284 10.99 -1.29 -12.80
N ARG A 285 10.86 -2.18 -11.79
CA ARG A 285 9.73 -3.11 -11.73
C ARG A 285 8.42 -2.39 -11.44
N LEU A 286 8.40 -1.49 -10.46
CA LEU A 286 7.23 -0.68 -10.16
C LEU A 286 6.80 0.14 -11.38
N GLU A 287 7.73 0.79 -12.08
CA GLU A 287 7.44 1.57 -13.29
C GLU A 287 6.80 0.72 -14.38
N ARG A 288 7.34 -0.49 -14.63
CA ARG A 288 6.78 -1.40 -15.63
C ARG A 288 5.32 -1.75 -15.34
N HIS A 289 4.99 -2.09 -14.09
CA HIS A 289 3.62 -2.42 -13.70
C HIS A 289 2.71 -1.19 -13.68
N ALA A 290 3.22 -0.06 -13.21
CA ALA A 290 2.47 1.20 -13.20
C ALA A 290 2.19 1.73 -14.63
N ARG A 291 3.07 1.49 -15.62
CA ARG A 291 2.79 1.79 -17.03
C ARG A 291 1.71 0.90 -17.63
N GLN A 292 1.64 -0.38 -17.22
CA GLN A 292 0.60 -1.31 -17.67
C GLN A 292 -0.77 -0.96 -17.09
N ALA A 293 -0.81 -0.43 -15.87
CA ALA A 293 -2.03 -0.04 -15.17
C ALA A 293 -1.89 1.33 -14.49
N PRO A 294 -1.81 2.43 -15.26
CA PRO A 294 -1.45 3.74 -14.72
C PRO A 294 -2.48 4.31 -13.75
N LEU A 295 -3.72 3.85 -13.78
CA LEU A 295 -4.74 4.28 -12.83
C LEU A 295 -4.67 3.54 -11.49
N GLU A 296 -3.82 2.52 -11.35
CA GLU A 296 -3.78 1.66 -10.17
C GLU A 296 -2.66 2.03 -9.18
N TRP A 297 -1.71 2.91 -9.52
CA TRP A 297 -0.71 3.39 -8.55
C TRP A 297 -1.22 4.61 -7.80
N PHE A 298 -1.69 4.38 -6.57
CA PHE A 298 -2.40 5.36 -5.75
C PHE A 298 -1.45 6.33 -5.06
N ASN A 299 -0.81 7.18 -5.87
CA ASN A 299 0.04 8.27 -5.42
C ASN A 299 -0.63 9.62 -5.69
N PHE A 300 -1.03 10.34 -4.63
CA PHE A 300 -1.73 11.61 -4.69
C PHE A 300 -0.94 12.76 -4.05
N TYR A 301 0.39 12.59 -3.93
CA TYR A 301 1.34 13.63 -3.54
C TYR A 301 2.45 13.71 -4.60
N ASP A 302 3.24 14.78 -4.56
CA ASP A 302 4.35 14.94 -5.52
C ASP A 302 5.52 14.03 -5.13
N PHE A 303 5.58 12.87 -5.78
CA PHE A 303 6.56 11.82 -5.52
C PHE A 303 7.99 12.22 -5.87
N TRP A 304 8.16 13.17 -6.80
CA TRP A 304 9.46 13.64 -7.29
C TRP A 304 9.99 14.84 -6.52
N GLN A 305 9.25 15.36 -5.54
CA GLN A 305 9.76 16.39 -4.64
C GLN A 305 10.84 15.81 -3.71
N ASN A 306 11.76 16.67 -3.32
CA ASN A 306 12.82 16.31 -2.40
C ASN A 306 12.23 15.96 -1.01
N PRO A 307 12.38 14.72 -0.49
CA PRO A 307 11.89 14.38 0.83
C PRO A 307 12.59 15.27 1.87
N GLY A 308 11.83 16.04 2.63
CA GLY A 308 12.33 17.05 3.58
C GLY A 308 12.03 18.49 3.19
N SER A 309 11.57 18.75 1.95
CA SER A 309 11.12 20.09 1.52
C SER A 309 9.68 20.41 1.95
N GLU A 310 8.89 19.43 2.32
CA GLU A 310 7.58 19.67 2.92
C GLU A 310 7.76 20.05 4.39
N ARG A 311 7.55 21.33 4.72
CA ARG A 311 7.24 21.72 6.10
C ARG A 311 5.97 20.94 6.48
N PRO A 312 5.91 20.30 7.66
CA PRO A 312 4.65 19.78 8.18
C PRO A 312 3.74 20.99 8.35
N ASP A 313 2.80 21.15 7.39
CA ASP A 313 1.72 22.10 7.57
C ASP A 313 0.95 21.61 8.81
N ALA A 314 0.97 22.44 9.84
CA ALA A 314 0.18 22.27 11.04
C ALA A 314 -1.30 22.19 10.65
N HIS A 315 -1.91 21.03 10.91
CA HIS A 315 -3.35 20.85 10.93
C HIS A 315 -3.76 20.29 12.29
#